data_aabc2b40b4a3a3d556851496926537cf
#
_entry.id   aabc2b40b4a3a3d556851496926537cf
#
_cell.length_a   1.000
_cell.length_b   1.000
_cell.length_c   1.000
_cell.angle_alpha   90.00
_cell.angle_beta   90.00
_cell.angle_gamma   90.00
#
_symmetry.space_group_name_H-M   'P 1'
#
loop_
_entity.id
_entity.type
_entity.pdbx_description
1 polymer ?
#
loop_
_entity_poly.entity_id
_entity_poly.type
_entity_poly.pdbx_seq_one_letter_code
_entity_poly.pdbx_strand_id
1 'polypeptide(L)'
;MSGLPIPRSELDRWTHAPALFDALVSEDGDAFVLEKTVRADDPGVAQQRVTPAWPHHLPGELTIALTGQAGFIACHRKGLIRDGWRGHGVRIVDARFSAPVLLGETFFTRVEIGRVRRIGQSIHVQFRFRMWKPDGKGGEIETYRSEQHAIFFPPE
;
A
#
# COMPACT_ATOMS: atom_id res chain seq x y z
N MET A 1 -2.58 -23.12 0.06
CA MET A 1 -2.38 -21.76 -0.52
C MET A 1 -3.75 -21.15 -0.76
N SER A 2 -4.02 -20.02 -0.15
CA SER A 2 -5.18 -19.24 -0.57
C SER A 2 -4.91 -18.71 -1.98
N GLY A 3 -5.78 -19.06 -2.94
CA GLY A 3 -5.71 -18.51 -4.29
C GLY A 3 -5.97 -16.99 -4.28
N LEU A 4 -5.53 -16.31 -5.31
CA LEU A 4 -5.86 -14.89 -5.52
C LEU A 4 -7.28 -14.75 -6.08
N PRO A 5 -8.02 -13.68 -5.78
CA PRO A 5 -7.63 -12.58 -4.89
C PRO A 5 -7.75 -12.94 -3.39
N ILE A 6 -6.92 -12.31 -2.55
CA ILE A 6 -7.00 -12.42 -1.09
C ILE A 6 -7.79 -11.21 -0.57
N PRO A 7 -8.95 -11.42 0.08
CA PRO A 7 -9.83 -10.33 0.50
C PRO A 7 -9.31 -9.59 1.75
N ARG A 8 -9.85 -8.40 2.00
CA ARG A 8 -9.52 -7.53 3.14
C ARG A 8 -9.52 -8.29 4.47
N SER A 9 -10.51 -9.13 4.72
CA SER A 9 -10.63 -9.88 5.97
C SER A 9 -9.43 -10.80 6.25
N GLU A 10 -8.75 -11.27 5.22
CA GLU A 10 -7.51 -12.02 5.38
C GLU A 10 -6.28 -11.12 5.46
N LEU A 11 -6.30 -9.94 4.81
CA LEU A 11 -5.20 -8.97 4.86
C LEU A 11 -5.03 -8.38 6.26
N ASP A 12 -6.11 -8.22 7.03
CA ASP A 12 -6.10 -7.70 8.40
C ASP A 12 -5.06 -8.39 9.31
N ARG A 13 -4.85 -9.68 9.12
CA ARG A 13 -3.88 -10.46 9.91
C ARG A 13 -2.42 -10.05 9.71
N TRP A 14 -2.13 -9.37 8.60
CA TRP A 14 -0.77 -8.96 8.22
C TRP A 14 -0.50 -7.47 8.40
N THR A 15 -1.43 -6.74 8.96
CA THR A 15 -1.30 -5.30 9.18
C THR A 15 -1.46 -4.98 10.67
N HIS A 16 -0.79 -3.93 11.15
CA HIS A 16 -0.90 -3.50 12.55
C HIS A 16 -2.17 -2.72 12.86
N ALA A 17 -2.82 -2.22 11.84
CA ALA A 17 -4.10 -1.53 11.89
C ALA A 17 -5.06 -2.26 10.96
N PRO A 18 -6.38 -2.05 11.07
CA PRO A 18 -7.32 -2.63 10.12
C PRO A 18 -6.89 -2.40 8.68
N ALA A 19 -6.95 -3.44 7.86
CA ALA A 19 -6.53 -3.35 6.46
C ALA A 19 -7.38 -2.32 5.71
N LEU A 20 -6.72 -1.46 4.97
CA LEU A 20 -7.37 -0.42 4.16
C LEU A 20 -7.54 -0.86 2.70
N PHE A 21 -6.75 -1.82 2.24
CA PHE A 21 -6.92 -2.42 0.92
C PHE A 21 -8.10 -3.37 0.87
N ASP A 22 -8.74 -3.46 -0.28
CA ASP A 22 -9.87 -4.36 -0.49
C ASP A 22 -9.42 -5.79 -0.78
N ALA A 23 -8.34 -5.95 -1.55
CA ALA A 23 -7.78 -7.25 -1.88
C ALA A 23 -6.33 -7.19 -2.34
N LEU A 24 -5.60 -8.29 -2.18
CA LEU A 24 -4.38 -8.58 -2.92
C LEU A 24 -4.78 -9.35 -4.18
N VAL A 25 -4.51 -8.78 -5.36
CA VAL A 25 -5.04 -9.28 -6.64
C VAL A 25 -3.99 -9.92 -7.53
N SER A 26 -2.70 -9.65 -7.30
CA SER A 26 -1.62 -10.23 -8.11
C SER A 26 -0.35 -10.41 -7.30
N GLU A 27 0.36 -11.48 -7.61
CA GLU A 27 1.71 -11.79 -7.11
C GLU A 27 2.56 -12.25 -8.29
N ASP A 28 3.72 -11.62 -8.46
CA ASP A 28 4.69 -11.97 -9.50
C ASP A 28 6.12 -11.75 -8.96
N GLY A 29 6.76 -12.84 -8.52
CA GLY A 29 8.10 -12.78 -7.93
C GLY A 29 8.13 -11.93 -6.67
N ASP A 30 8.82 -10.78 -6.74
CA ASP A 30 8.94 -9.80 -5.65
C ASP A 30 7.91 -8.67 -5.73
N ALA A 31 6.99 -8.73 -6.69
CA ALA A 31 5.97 -7.73 -6.92
C ALA A 31 4.58 -8.22 -6.54
N PHE A 32 3.82 -7.34 -5.90
CA PHE A 32 2.46 -7.60 -5.41
C PHE A 32 1.57 -6.44 -5.81
N VAL A 33 0.34 -6.72 -6.21
CA VAL A 33 -0.63 -5.68 -6.57
C VAL A 33 -1.85 -5.81 -5.65
N LEU A 34 -2.17 -4.68 -5.01
CA LEU A 34 -3.32 -4.54 -4.13
C LEU A 34 -4.34 -3.59 -4.77
N GLU A 35 -5.61 -3.86 -4.52
CA GLU A 35 -6.74 -3.10 -5.02
C GLU A 35 -7.41 -2.34 -3.88
N LYS A 36 -7.86 -1.11 -4.17
CA LYS A 36 -8.66 -0.32 -3.25
C LYS A 36 -9.63 0.58 -3.99
N THR A 37 -10.85 0.66 -3.45
CA THR A 37 -11.83 1.69 -3.80
C THR A 37 -11.86 2.73 -2.68
N VAL A 38 -11.81 4.01 -3.04
CA VAL A 38 -11.89 5.12 -2.07
C VAL A 38 -13.32 5.24 -1.56
N ARG A 39 -13.50 5.16 -0.23
CA ARG A 39 -14.80 5.22 0.45
C ARG A 39 -14.90 6.42 1.37
N ALA A 40 -16.13 6.85 1.63
CA ALA A 40 -16.38 7.97 2.54
C ALA A 40 -15.92 7.72 3.97
N ASP A 41 -15.90 6.47 4.41
CA ASP A 41 -15.44 6.05 5.74
C ASP A 41 -13.93 5.79 5.82
N ASP A 42 -13.20 5.93 4.72
CA ASP A 42 -11.74 5.91 4.75
C ASP A 42 -11.22 7.11 5.57
N PRO A 43 -10.14 6.91 6.35
CA PRO A 43 -9.57 7.98 7.19
C PRO A 43 -9.28 9.26 6.42
N GLY A 44 -9.86 10.37 6.88
CA GLY A 44 -9.62 11.70 6.35
C GLY A 44 -10.48 12.08 5.13
N VAL A 45 -11.21 11.16 4.51
CA VAL A 45 -11.99 11.45 3.30
C VAL A 45 -13.21 12.33 3.60
N ALA A 46 -14.06 11.93 4.55
CA ALA A 46 -15.28 12.65 4.89
C ALA A 46 -15.02 14.03 5.54
N GLN A 47 -13.85 14.21 6.16
CA GLN A 47 -13.45 15.45 6.83
C GLN A 47 -12.91 16.52 5.88
N GLN A 48 -12.69 16.21 4.62
CA GLN A 48 -12.17 17.16 3.64
C GLN A 48 -13.18 18.29 3.39
N ARG A 49 -12.68 19.50 3.32
CA ARG A 49 -13.45 20.65 2.81
C ARG A 49 -13.47 20.56 1.29
N VAL A 50 -14.66 20.39 0.74
CA VAL A 50 -14.83 20.20 -0.70
C VAL A 50 -15.40 21.44 -1.38
N THR A 51 -15.04 21.60 -2.64
CA THR A 51 -15.62 22.57 -3.58
C THR A 51 -15.95 21.85 -4.87
N PRO A 52 -16.74 22.44 -5.79
CA PRO A 52 -16.98 21.82 -7.10
C PRO A 52 -15.70 21.47 -7.87
N ALA A 53 -14.64 22.26 -7.70
CA ALA A 53 -13.34 22.02 -8.34
C ALA A 53 -12.45 21.02 -7.56
N TRP A 54 -12.78 20.78 -6.27
CA TRP A 54 -11.99 19.92 -5.38
C TRP A 54 -12.89 18.95 -4.63
N PRO A 55 -13.35 17.87 -5.27
CA PRO A 55 -14.21 16.88 -4.64
C PRO A 55 -13.45 16.03 -3.59
N HIS A 56 -14.19 15.22 -2.83
CA HIS A 56 -13.60 14.24 -1.93
C HIS A 56 -12.66 13.30 -2.71
N HIS A 57 -11.50 13.04 -2.15
CA HIS A 57 -10.46 12.24 -2.77
C HIS A 57 -9.60 11.53 -1.70
N LEU A 58 -8.77 10.61 -2.15
CA LEU A 58 -7.79 9.93 -1.31
C LEU A 58 -6.80 10.95 -0.73
N PRO A 59 -6.73 11.13 0.61
CA PRO A 59 -5.75 12.03 1.22
C PRO A 59 -4.31 11.57 0.99
N GLY A 60 -3.38 12.51 0.88
CA GLY A 60 -1.96 12.21 0.76
C GLY A 60 -1.42 11.40 1.93
N GLU A 61 -1.85 11.73 3.14
CA GLU A 61 -1.49 11.01 4.37
C GLU A 61 -1.95 9.55 4.33
N LEU A 62 -3.16 9.31 3.82
CA LEU A 62 -3.67 7.95 3.66
C LEU A 62 -2.89 7.18 2.58
N THR A 63 -2.49 7.85 1.51
CA THR A 63 -1.62 7.24 0.48
C THR A 63 -0.32 6.72 1.10
N ILE A 64 0.31 7.49 1.98
CA ILE A 64 1.52 7.05 2.70
C ILE A 64 1.21 5.88 3.64
N ALA A 65 0.11 5.93 4.39
CA ALA A 65 -0.31 4.81 5.26
C ALA A 65 -0.55 3.52 4.45
N LEU A 66 -1.15 3.63 3.27
CA LEU A 66 -1.36 2.50 2.37
C LEU A 66 -0.04 1.87 1.92
N THR A 67 0.99 2.65 1.62
CA THR A 67 2.31 2.09 1.28
C THR A 67 2.90 1.29 2.43
N GLY A 68 2.72 1.75 3.67
CA GLY A 68 3.13 1.01 4.86
C GLY A 68 2.45 -0.36 4.95
N GLN A 69 1.13 -0.39 4.79
CA GLN A 69 0.39 -1.65 4.80
C GLN A 69 0.78 -2.57 3.64
N ALA A 70 0.96 -2.03 2.45
CA ALA A 70 1.41 -2.81 1.29
C ALA A 70 2.78 -3.46 1.51
N GLY A 71 3.70 -2.74 2.13
CA GLY A 71 5.02 -3.27 2.51
C GLY A 71 4.92 -4.43 3.50
N PHE A 72 4.08 -4.34 4.53
CA PHE A 72 3.83 -5.42 5.48
C PHE A 72 3.24 -6.65 4.79
N ILE A 73 2.23 -6.47 3.98
CA ILE A 73 1.57 -7.56 3.24
C ILE A 73 2.58 -8.25 2.31
N ALA A 74 3.36 -7.49 1.55
CA ALA A 74 4.37 -8.04 0.65
C ALA A 74 5.44 -8.85 1.41
N CYS A 75 5.94 -8.34 2.53
CA CYS A 75 6.94 -9.03 3.36
C CYS A 75 6.39 -10.33 3.97
N HIS A 76 5.14 -10.34 4.43
CA HIS A 76 4.48 -11.57 4.89
C HIS A 76 4.33 -12.59 3.76
N ARG A 77 3.83 -12.17 2.61
CA ARG A 77 3.65 -13.07 1.44
C ARG A 77 4.96 -13.64 0.94
N LYS A 78 6.04 -12.86 1.02
CA LYS A 78 7.39 -13.31 0.65
C LYS A 78 8.07 -14.18 1.71
N GLY A 79 7.50 -14.28 2.91
CA GLY A 79 8.07 -15.03 4.02
C GLY A 79 9.27 -14.34 4.69
N LEU A 80 9.45 -13.04 4.48
CA LEU A 80 10.52 -12.26 5.12
C LEU A 80 10.21 -11.95 6.58
N ILE A 81 8.94 -11.78 6.91
CA ILE A 81 8.46 -11.54 8.28
C ILE A 81 7.33 -12.52 8.59
N ARG A 82 7.02 -12.67 9.88
CA ARG A 82 5.98 -13.56 10.39
C ARG A 82 5.07 -12.79 11.35
N ASP A 83 4.04 -13.47 11.85
CA ASP A 83 3.13 -12.89 12.83
C ASP A 83 3.91 -12.39 14.06
N GLY A 84 3.49 -11.24 14.59
CA GLY A 84 4.13 -10.57 15.72
C GLY A 84 5.32 -9.66 15.34
N TRP A 85 5.81 -9.71 14.13
CA TRP A 85 6.82 -8.75 13.68
C TRP A 85 6.26 -7.34 13.63
N ARG A 86 7.08 -6.37 14.02
CA ARG A 86 6.79 -4.94 13.98
C ARG A 86 7.71 -4.27 12.97
N GLY A 87 7.32 -3.13 12.47
CA GLY A 87 8.17 -2.37 11.58
C GLY A 87 7.68 -0.95 11.40
N HIS A 88 8.55 -0.12 10.83
CA HIS A 88 8.22 1.25 10.47
C HIS A 88 9.02 1.72 9.28
N GLY A 89 8.52 2.77 8.63
CA GLY A 89 9.26 3.46 7.58
C GLY A 89 10.47 4.18 8.16
N VAL A 90 11.57 4.15 7.42
CA VAL A 90 12.81 4.87 7.75
C VAL A 90 12.98 6.07 6.84
N ARG A 91 12.65 5.93 5.57
CA ARG A 91 12.89 6.97 4.56
C ARG A 91 11.95 6.81 3.38
N ILE A 92 11.47 7.93 2.87
CA ILE A 92 10.75 8.02 1.61
C ILE A 92 11.61 8.82 0.64
N VAL A 93 11.81 8.30 -0.57
CA VAL A 93 12.62 8.93 -1.61
C VAL A 93 11.74 9.15 -2.84
N ASP A 94 11.84 10.32 -3.45
CA ASP A 94 11.16 10.69 -4.70
C ASP A 94 9.64 10.44 -4.70
N ALA A 95 8.99 10.70 -3.58
CA ALA A 95 7.53 10.60 -3.53
C ALA A 95 6.89 11.64 -4.46
N ARG A 96 6.05 11.16 -5.39
CA ARG A 96 5.35 12.00 -6.37
C ARG A 96 3.88 11.68 -6.40
N PHE A 97 3.07 12.70 -6.17
CA PHE A 97 1.62 12.66 -6.32
C PHE A 97 1.27 13.28 -7.68
N SER A 98 0.82 12.47 -8.62
CA SER A 98 0.66 12.89 -10.02
C SER A 98 -0.79 13.17 -10.39
N ALA A 99 -1.75 12.50 -9.74
CA ALA A 99 -3.18 12.69 -9.98
C ALA A 99 -3.98 12.27 -8.75
N PRO A 100 -5.12 12.92 -8.45
CA PRO A 100 -5.99 12.51 -7.36
C PRO A 100 -6.74 11.21 -7.71
N VAL A 101 -7.07 10.44 -6.68
CA VAL A 101 -8.06 9.36 -6.76
C VAL A 101 -9.31 9.84 -6.04
N LEU A 102 -10.42 9.95 -6.76
CA LEU A 102 -11.64 10.51 -6.22
C LEU A 102 -12.45 9.48 -5.43
N LEU A 103 -13.33 9.96 -4.56
CA LEU A 103 -14.31 9.13 -3.86
C LEU A 103 -15.08 8.26 -4.87
N GLY A 104 -15.11 6.94 -4.60
CA GLY A 104 -15.76 5.95 -5.47
C GLY A 104 -14.86 5.37 -6.56
N GLU A 105 -13.71 5.97 -6.83
CA GLU A 105 -12.76 5.42 -7.81
C GLU A 105 -11.96 4.26 -7.20
N THR A 106 -11.66 3.27 -8.04
CA THR A 106 -10.79 2.15 -7.71
C THR A 106 -9.41 2.39 -8.27
N PHE A 107 -8.38 2.10 -7.48
CA PHE A 107 -6.99 2.17 -7.88
C PHE A 107 -6.21 0.94 -7.40
N PHE A 108 -5.04 0.77 -7.97
CA PHE A 108 -4.14 -0.34 -7.70
C PHE A 108 -2.83 0.18 -7.14
N THR A 109 -2.24 -0.58 -6.22
CA THR A 109 -0.92 -0.32 -5.66
C THR A 109 -0.02 -1.50 -5.95
N ARG A 110 1.01 -1.29 -6.76
CA ARG A 110 2.09 -2.24 -6.95
C ARG A 110 3.18 -1.94 -5.93
N VAL A 111 3.52 -2.93 -5.12
CA VAL A 111 4.68 -2.92 -4.25
C VAL A 111 5.68 -3.94 -4.77
N GLU A 112 6.91 -3.51 -4.94
CA GLU A 112 8.01 -4.37 -5.34
C GLU A 112 9.08 -4.36 -4.26
N ILE A 113 9.43 -5.56 -3.77
CA ILE A 113 10.52 -5.75 -2.83
C ILE A 113 11.84 -5.67 -3.61
N GLY A 114 12.67 -4.70 -3.25
CA GLY A 114 14.01 -4.56 -3.79
C GLY A 114 15.06 -5.21 -2.89
N ARG A 115 16.00 -4.39 -2.43
CA ARG A 115 17.10 -4.88 -1.58
C ARG A 115 16.61 -5.22 -0.18
N VAL A 116 17.01 -6.40 0.31
CA VAL A 116 16.79 -6.85 1.69
C VAL A 116 18.14 -7.03 2.36
N ARG A 117 18.32 -6.42 3.54
CA ARG A 117 19.54 -6.55 4.35
C ARG A 117 19.15 -7.02 5.75
N ARG A 118 19.83 -8.03 6.24
CA ARG A 118 19.71 -8.47 7.63
C ARG A 118 20.76 -7.74 8.47
N ILE A 119 20.33 -7.17 9.58
CA ILE A 119 21.20 -6.48 10.56
C ILE A 119 20.81 -7.00 11.94
N GLY A 120 21.61 -7.91 12.48
CA GLY A 120 21.22 -8.64 13.70
C GLY A 120 19.96 -9.44 13.46
N GLN A 121 18.94 -9.22 14.30
CA GLN A 121 17.62 -9.86 14.17
C GLN A 121 16.63 -9.06 13.30
N SER A 122 16.97 -7.83 12.96
CA SER A 122 16.13 -6.98 12.11
C SER A 122 16.40 -7.19 10.63
N ILE A 123 15.43 -6.79 9.82
CA ILE A 123 15.63 -6.70 8.36
C ILE A 123 15.31 -5.29 7.88
N HIS A 124 16.13 -4.80 6.98
CA HIS A 124 15.92 -3.58 6.24
C HIS A 124 15.46 -3.92 4.84
N VAL A 125 14.36 -3.36 4.40
CA VAL A 125 13.76 -3.64 3.10
C VAL A 125 13.58 -2.34 2.32
N GLN A 126 14.01 -2.37 1.08
CA GLN A 126 13.76 -1.32 0.12
C GLN A 126 12.56 -1.69 -0.73
N PHE A 127 11.61 -0.78 -0.86
CA PHE A 127 10.41 -0.97 -1.66
C PHE A 127 10.35 0.06 -2.78
N ARG A 128 9.75 -0.34 -3.90
CA ARG A 128 9.24 0.57 -4.92
C ARG A 128 7.72 0.48 -4.94
N PHE A 129 7.07 1.65 -4.92
CA PHE A 129 5.62 1.76 -4.98
C PHE A 129 5.19 2.51 -6.23
N ARG A 130 4.16 2.01 -6.88
CA ARG A 130 3.44 2.69 -7.95
C ARG A 130 1.96 2.49 -7.76
N MET A 131 1.20 3.58 -7.79
CA MET A 131 -0.25 3.55 -7.77
C MET A 131 -0.81 4.08 -9.08
N TRP A 132 -1.87 3.47 -9.56
CA TRP A 132 -2.54 3.90 -10.78
C TRP A 132 -4.02 3.58 -10.73
N LYS A 133 -4.80 4.30 -11.54
CA LYS A 133 -6.21 4.05 -11.76
C LYS A 133 -6.49 3.89 -13.25
N PRO A 134 -7.56 3.15 -13.64
CA PRO A 134 -7.99 3.11 -15.02
C PRO A 134 -8.36 4.49 -15.53
N ASP A 135 -8.03 4.78 -16.80
CA ASP A 135 -8.38 6.04 -17.45
C ASP A 135 -9.78 5.99 -18.11
N GLY A 136 -10.47 4.85 -18.06
CA GLY A 136 -11.74 4.63 -18.73
C GLY A 136 -11.65 4.37 -20.24
N LYS A 137 -10.43 4.29 -20.78
CA LYS A 137 -10.15 4.12 -22.22
C LYS A 137 -9.21 2.94 -22.51
N GLY A 138 -9.07 2.02 -21.55
CA GLY A 138 -8.18 0.87 -21.65
C GLY A 138 -6.74 1.13 -21.22
N GLY A 139 -6.43 2.36 -20.75
CA GLY A 139 -5.12 2.76 -20.22
C GLY A 139 -5.12 3.01 -18.73
N GLU A 140 -4.01 3.54 -18.26
CA GLU A 140 -3.75 3.82 -16.84
C GLU A 140 -3.36 5.29 -16.63
N ILE A 141 -3.76 5.84 -15.48
CA ILE A 141 -3.28 7.13 -14.98
C ILE A 141 -2.47 6.85 -13.73
N GLU A 142 -1.18 7.14 -13.73
CA GLU A 142 -0.36 7.07 -12.52
C GLU A 142 -0.83 8.14 -11.53
N THR A 143 -1.08 7.72 -10.29
CA THR A 143 -1.55 8.62 -9.23
C THR A 143 -0.46 8.92 -8.21
N TYR A 144 0.45 7.96 -7.98
CA TYR A 144 1.53 8.07 -7.00
C TYR A 144 2.67 7.13 -7.36
N ARG A 145 3.89 7.54 -7.02
CA ARG A 145 5.06 6.65 -6.96
C ARG A 145 6.04 7.10 -5.90
N SER A 146 6.76 6.14 -5.33
CA SER A 146 7.88 6.41 -4.42
C SER A 146 8.82 5.22 -4.33
N GLU A 147 9.99 5.48 -3.79
CA GLU A 147 10.88 4.48 -3.21
C GLU A 147 10.86 4.68 -1.70
N GLN A 148 10.79 3.59 -0.93
CA GLN A 148 10.77 3.65 0.52
C GLN A 148 11.70 2.61 1.13
N HIS A 149 12.26 2.97 2.28
CA HIS A 149 13.05 2.08 3.11
C HIS A 149 12.31 1.87 4.43
N ALA A 150 12.22 0.63 4.85
CA ALA A 150 11.59 0.25 6.11
C ALA A 150 12.48 -0.72 6.88
N ILE A 151 12.28 -0.77 8.17
CA ILE A 151 12.93 -1.73 9.07
C ILE A 151 11.87 -2.55 9.79
N PHE A 152 12.11 -3.85 9.89
CA PHE A 152 11.24 -4.79 10.59
C PHE A 152 12.01 -5.50 11.68
N PHE A 153 11.34 -5.73 12.81
CA PHE A 153 11.89 -6.37 14.00
C PHE A 153 11.06 -7.59 14.37
N PRO A 154 11.70 -8.69 14.77
CA PRO A 154 10.98 -9.83 15.31
C PRO A 154 10.30 -9.46 16.65
N PRO A 155 9.30 -10.24 17.10
CA PRO A 155 8.75 -10.09 18.42
C PRO A 155 9.84 -10.35 19.50
N GLU A 156 9.69 -9.70 20.67
CA GLU A 156 10.55 -9.90 21.83
C GLU A 156 10.38 -11.28 22.43
#